data_eef19b8844261cfd122b4461474592d9
#
_entry.id   eef19b8844261cfd122b4461474592d9
#
_cell.length_a   1.000
_cell.length_b   1.000
_cell.length_c   1.000
_cell.angle_alpha   90.00
_cell.angle_beta   90.00
_cell.angle_gamma   90.00
#
_symmetry.space_group_name_H-M   'P 1'
#
loop_
_entity.id
_entity.type
_entity.pdbx_description
1 polymer ?
#
loop_
_entity_poly.entity_id
_entity_poly.type
_entity_poly.pdbx_seq_one_letter_code
_entity_poly.pdbx_strand_id
1 'polypeptide(L)'
;VTSVATPGLENAPTTHARLLAWVREMAELTTPDQVVWVDGTDEEWERLTQKLVDAGTFTRLEKKPNSFWCASDPSDVARVEDRTFICSVDEADAGPTNNWMAPDEMKSIMTELYRGSMRGRTMYVIPFCMGPVEAENPMFGVELTDSEYVVVSMRVMARIGGRILEAMGTDRPFVPAMHSLGAPLEQGQQDVPWPCSQTKYIVHFPEERAIWSYGSGYGGNALLGKKCYSLRIASAMARDEGWLAEHMLILKLTSPQQKTYYVAGAFPSACGKTNLAMLEPTIPGWKVETIGDDIAWMRFGEDGRLYAVNPEYGLFGVAPGTGWDTNPNAMRTIDNGNSVFTNVALTDDGDVWWEGMTEEPPAHLTSWKKQDWTPDSDEPSSHPNSRFCTPITQCPILAPEYTDPKGVPISAILFGGRRKTTIPLVTEARDWNHGVFMGATLSSETTAAATGAVGVVRRDPFAMLPFIGYNAGDYFRHWVETGKAHDATKLPRIFYVNWFRRDEDGGFLWPGFGENSRVLKWVVERLEGTAAAEETPVGHVPAPGSLDVSGLGMTEDQVRQALTVDKDEWRQEVPQITEWFEKFGDKLPSTMWDELEILKSRLA
;
A
#
# COMPACT_ATOMS: atom_id res chain seq x y z
N VAL A 1 12.21 -36.59 30.18
CA VAL A 1 12.48 -36.37 28.74
C VAL A 1 13.11 -35.00 28.63
N THR A 2 14.44 -34.97 28.46
CA THR A 2 15.19 -33.75 28.17
C THR A 2 14.71 -33.25 26.80
N SER A 3 14.03 -32.10 26.77
CA SER A 3 13.70 -31.44 25.51
C SER A 3 15.00 -31.10 24.80
N VAL A 4 15.22 -31.63 23.63
CA VAL A 4 16.34 -31.25 22.78
C VAL A 4 16.10 -29.78 22.41
N ALA A 5 17.04 -28.90 22.80
CA ALA A 5 16.94 -27.47 22.47
C ALA A 5 16.94 -27.29 20.95
N THR A 6 16.03 -26.46 20.42
CA THR A 6 15.99 -26.16 19.00
C THR A 6 17.28 -25.41 18.59
N PRO A 7 18.04 -25.90 17.58
CA PRO A 7 19.25 -25.24 17.16
C PRO A 7 19.01 -23.77 16.78
N GLY A 8 19.89 -22.87 17.20
CA GLY A 8 19.82 -21.44 16.92
C GLY A 8 19.21 -20.58 18.02
N LEU A 9 18.54 -21.17 18.99
CA LEU A 9 17.98 -20.42 20.12
C LEU A 9 19.04 -19.97 21.14
N GLU A 10 20.04 -20.82 21.39
CA GLU A 10 21.03 -20.58 22.44
C GLU A 10 22.07 -19.49 22.09
N ASN A 11 22.29 -19.25 20.81
CA ASN A 11 23.29 -18.30 20.30
C ASN A 11 22.64 -17.10 19.62
N ALA A 12 21.56 -16.59 20.19
CA ALA A 12 20.88 -15.41 19.66
C ALA A 12 21.80 -14.18 19.69
N PRO A 13 21.86 -13.38 18.62
CA PRO A 13 22.72 -12.19 18.54
C PRO A 13 22.12 -10.96 19.25
N THR A 14 21.36 -11.17 20.31
CA THR A 14 20.69 -10.13 21.09
C THR A 14 20.54 -10.55 22.55
N THR A 15 20.47 -9.56 23.42
CA THR A 15 20.13 -9.74 24.85
C THR A 15 18.75 -9.17 25.19
N HIS A 16 17.94 -8.83 24.18
CA HIS A 16 16.59 -8.30 24.37
C HIS A 16 15.67 -9.40 24.97
N ALA A 17 15.37 -9.30 26.25
CA ALA A 17 14.71 -10.37 27.01
C ALA A 17 13.30 -10.70 26.49
N ARG A 18 12.50 -9.68 26.18
CA ARG A 18 11.14 -9.87 25.63
C ARG A 18 11.16 -10.56 24.26
N LEU A 19 12.10 -10.19 23.40
CA LEU A 19 12.27 -10.79 22.09
C LEU A 19 12.67 -12.26 22.21
N LEU A 20 13.67 -12.56 23.05
CA LEU A 20 14.13 -13.92 23.27
C LEU A 20 13.03 -14.83 23.83
N ALA A 21 12.24 -14.33 24.79
CA ALA A 21 11.14 -15.08 25.38
C ALA A 21 10.06 -15.39 24.33
N TRP A 22 9.71 -14.42 23.49
CA TRP A 22 8.71 -14.60 22.45
C TRP A 22 9.17 -15.59 21.36
N VAL A 23 10.42 -15.46 20.90
CA VAL A 23 10.98 -16.39 19.89
C VAL A 23 10.99 -17.82 20.44
N ARG A 24 11.38 -18.00 21.71
CA ARG A 24 11.37 -19.33 22.35
C ARG A 24 9.97 -19.90 22.45
N GLU A 25 8.99 -19.11 22.88
CA GLU A 25 7.58 -19.52 22.96
C GLU A 25 7.04 -19.97 21.59
N MET A 26 7.29 -19.18 20.55
CA MET A 26 6.83 -19.52 19.20
C MET A 26 7.57 -20.73 18.61
N ALA A 27 8.85 -20.88 18.89
CA ALA A 27 9.62 -22.07 18.46
C ALA A 27 9.12 -23.34 19.15
N GLU A 28 8.79 -23.28 20.40
CA GLU A 28 8.21 -24.42 21.14
C GLU A 28 6.83 -24.82 20.57
N LEU A 29 6.03 -23.82 20.20
CA LEU A 29 4.70 -24.06 19.63
C LEU A 29 4.75 -24.63 18.20
N THR A 30 5.58 -24.03 17.34
CA THR A 30 5.60 -24.38 15.91
C THR A 30 6.57 -25.51 15.57
N THR A 31 7.51 -25.84 16.46
CA THR A 31 8.51 -26.92 16.36
C THR A 31 9.32 -26.91 15.06
N PRO A 32 10.00 -25.78 14.71
CA PRO A 32 10.90 -25.78 13.56
C PRO A 32 12.13 -26.68 13.80
N ASP A 33 12.79 -27.09 12.73
CA ASP A 33 14.03 -27.87 12.82
C ASP A 33 15.19 -27.02 13.34
N GLN A 34 15.18 -25.72 13.07
CA GLN A 34 16.15 -24.75 13.56
C GLN A 34 15.58 -23.33 13.53
N VAL A 35 16.24 -22.44 14.25
CA VAL A 35 15.99 -20.99 14.23
C VAL A 35 17.18 -20.29 13.63
N VAL A 36 16.94 -19.42 12.65
CA VAL A 36 17.97 -18.60 11.99
C VAL A 36 17.65 -17.13 12.20
N TRP A 37 18.61 -16.40 12.76
CA TRP A 37 18.51 -14.95 12.94
C TRP A 37 18.97 -14.28 11.64
N VAL A 38 18.05 -13.57 10.99
CA VAL A 38 18.31 -12.89 9.72
C VAL A 38 19.27 -11.73 9.94
N ASP A 39 20.37 -11.73 9.21
CA ASP A 39 21.41 -10.69 9.31
C ASP A 39 21.30 -9.59 8.24
N GLY A 40 20.57 -9.82 7.15
CA GLY A 40 20.36 -8.85 6.08
C GLY A 40 21.51 -8.66 5.11
N THR A 41 22.55 -9.52 5.18
CA THR A 41 23.76 -9.43 4.34
C THR A 41 23.53 -9.89 2.91
N ASP A 42 24.44 -9.51 2.01
CA ASP A 42 24.42 -10.00 0.63
C ASP A 42 24.66 -11.51 0.55
N GLU A 43 25.50 -12.05 1.44
CA GLU A 43 25.77 -13.48 1.53
C GLU A 43 24.51 -14.26 1.92
N GLU A 44 23.71 -13.73 2.82
CA GLU A 44 22.41 -14.32 3.19
C GLU A 44 21.43 -14.29 2.01
N TRP A 45 21.36 -13.17 1.30
CA TRP A 45 20.56 -13.05 0.09
C TRP A 45 20.94 -14.10 -0.96
N GLU A 46 22.23 -14.26 -1.25
CA GLU A 46 22.72 -15.24 -2.21
C GLU A 46 22.38 -16.67 -1.78
N ARG A 47 22.55 -16.99 -0.51
CA ARG A 47 22.24 -18.32 0.03
C ARG A 47 20.74 -18.63 -0.04
N LEU A 48 19.89 -17.71 0.36
CA LEU A 48 18.45 -17.91 0.37
C LEU A 48 17.85 -17.93 -1.04
N THR A 49 18.29 -17.06 -1.94
CA THR A 49 17.83 -17.07 -3.32
C THR A 49 18.27 -18.34 -4.04
N GLN A 50 19.48 -18.82 -3.80
CA GLN A 50 19.95 -20.11 -4.35
C GLN A 50 19.12 -21.28 -3.80
N LYS A 51 18.79 -21.28 -2.52
CA LYS A 51 17.92 -22.28 -1.92
C LYS A 51 16.54 -22.31 -2.60
N LEU A 52 15.98 -21.14 -2.90
CA LEU A 52 14.70 -21.02 -3.60
C LEU A 52 14.79 -21.46 -5.08
N VAL A 53 15.91 -21.22 -5.73
CA VAL A 53 16.16 -21.75 -7.08
C VAL A 53 16.24 -23.29 -7.05
N ASP A 54 16.98 -23.84 -6.13
CA ASP A 54 17.14 -25.29 -5.98
C ASP A 54 15.80 -25.98 -5.65
N ALA A 55 14.91 -25.30 -4.91
CA ALA A 55 13.58 -25.79 -4.58
C ALA A 55 12.56 -25.67 -5.72
N GLY A 56 12.92 -25.03 -6.83
CA GLY A 56 12.01 -24.77 -7.94
C GLY A 56 11.03 -23.61 -7.70
N THR A 57 11.17 -22.89 -6.60
CA THR A 57 10.34 -21.71 -6.29
C THR A 57 10.75 -20.53 -7.17
N PHE A 58 12.06 -20.28 -7.29
CA PHE A 58 12.61 -19.21 -8.11
C PHE A 58 13.19 -19.74 -9.41
N THR A 59 12.99 -18.96 -10.47
CA THR A 59 13.76 -19.06 -11.71
C THR A 59 14.60 -17.79 -11.82
N ARG A 60 15.93 -17.97 -11.93
CA ARG A 60 16.85 -16.86 -12.10
C ARG A 60 16.66 -16.22 -13.46
N LEU A 61 16.50 -14.90 -13.52
CA LEU A 61 16.35 -14.17 -14.78
C LEU A 61 17.72 -13.92 -15.42
N GLU A 62 17.82 -14.16 -16.73
CA GLU A 62 19.05 -13.89 -17.50
C GLU A 62 19.14 -12.42 -17.91
N LYS A 63 17.99 -11.77 -18.14
CA LYS A 63 17.92 -10.41 -18.68
C LYS A 63 17.93 -9.32 -17.59
N LYS A 64 17.75 -9.68 -16.34
CA LYS A 64 17.80 -8.74 -15.19
C LYS A 64 18.75 -9.28 -14.15
N PRO A 65 19.81 -8.51 -13.78
CA PRO A 65 20.81 -9.01 -12.84
C PRO A 65 20.20 -9.24 -11.46
N ASN A 66 20.61 -10.33 -10.80
CA ASN A 66 20.22 -10.66 -9.43
C ASN A 66 18.70 -10.62 -9.23
N SER A 67 17.96 -11.12 -10.20
CA SER A 67 16.49 -11.07 -10.21
C SER A 67 15.88 -12.43 -10.48
N PHE A 68 14.64 -12.61 -10.01
CA PHE A 68 14.00 -13.92 -9.97
C PHE A 68 12.53 -13.83 -10.37
N TRP A 69 12.08 -14.85 -11.07
CA TRP A 69 10.67 -15.09 -11.36
C TRP A 69 10.14 -16.18 -10.43
N CYS A 70 8.92 -16.01 -9.96
CA CYS A 70 8.20 -17.07 -9.25
C CYS A 70 6.71 -17.01 -9.53
N ALA A 71 6.06 -18.16 -9.28
CA ALA A 71 4.62 -18.29 -9.37
C ALA A 71 4.10 -18.87 -8.05
N SER A 72 3.09 -18.23 -7.48
CA SER A 72 2.39 -18.74 -6.30
C SER A 72 1.49 -19.92 -6.67
N ASP A 73 1.07 -20.69 -5.67
CA ASP A 73 -0.12 -21.51 -5.82
C ASP A 73 -1.29 -20.62 -6.27
N PRO A 74 -2.11 -21.04 -7.24
CA PRO A 74 -3.23 -20.22 -7.72
C PRO A 74 -4.23 -19.81 -6.63
N SER A 75 -4.33 -20.58 -5.55
CA SER A 75 -5.17 -20.24 -4.39
C SER A 75 -4.55 -19.20 -3.46
N ASP A 76 -3.25 -18.91 -3.59
CA ASP A 76 -2.54 -17.98 -2.72
C ASP A 76 -2.35 -16.64 -3.43
N VAL A 77 -3.22 -15.70 -3.11
CA VAL A 77 -3.28 -14.37 -3.72
C VAL A 77 -2.69 -13.31 -2.79
N ALA A 78 -2.36 -12.14 -3.35
CA ALA A 78 -1.65 -11.07 -2.64
C ALA A 78 -2.44 -10.48 -1.47
N ARG A 79 -3.77 -10.65 -1.44
CA ARG A 79 -4.65 -10.09 -0.41
C ARG A 79 -5.86 -11.02 -0.23
N VAL A 80 -6.21 -11.31 1.04
CA VAL A 80 -7.35 -12.17 1.40
C VAL A 80 -8.25 -11.37 2.36
N GLU A 81 -9.10 -10.50 1.81
CA GLU A 81 -9.93 -9.59 2.61
C GLU A 81 -10.92 -10.32 3.53
N ASP A 82 -11.54 -11.40 3.04
CA ASP A 82 -12.51 -12.20 3.79
C ASP A 82 -11.88 -13.00 4.95
N ARG A 83 -10.57 -13.16 4.95
CA ARG A 83 -9.82 -13.84 6.00
C ARG A 83 -8.93 -12.91 6.82
N THR A 84 -9.10 -11.60 6.65
CA THR A 84 -8.36 -10.58 7.39
C THR A 84 -9.23 -10.05 8.51
N PHE A 85 -8.72 -10.10 9.75
CA PHE A 85 -9.48 -9.81 10.98
C PHE A 85 -8.82 -8.71 11.79
N ILE A 86 -9.65 -7.88 12.40
CA ILE A 86 -9.28 -6.97 13.47
C ILE A 86 -9.92 -7.50 14.74
N CYS A 87 -9.12 -8.11 15.60
CA CYS A 87 -9.59 -8.74 16.83
C CYS A 87 -9.38 -7.81 18.04
N SER A 88 -10.07 -6.68 18.00
CA SER A 88 -10.17 -5.77 19.14
C SER A 88 -10.93 -6.43 20.30
N VAL A 89 -10.68 -5.98 21.52
CA VAL A 89 -11.35 -6.49 22.73
C VAL A 89 -12.87 -6.31 22.61
N ASP A 90 -13.30 -5.13 22.14
CA ASP A 90 -14.70 -4.84 21.87
C ASP A 90 -14.96 -4.88 20.37
N GLU A 91 -16.02 -5.58 19.95
CA GLU A 91 -16.44 -5.65 18.54
C GLU A 91 -16.71 -4.27 17.93
N ALA A 92 -17.26 -3.35 18.71
CA ALA A 92 -17.53 -1.99 18.25
C ALA A 92 -16.25 -1.24 17.83
N ASP A 93 -15.10 -1.59 18.38
CA ASP A 93 -13.83 -0.97 18.02
C ASP A 93 -13.27 -1.48 16.68
N ALA A 94 -13.68 -2.66 16.24
CA ALA A 94 -13.37 -3.14 14.88
C ALA A 94 -14.28 -2.45 13.84
N GLY A 95 -15.52 -2.24 14.18
CA GLY A 95 -16.52 -1.56 13.36
C GLY A 95 -17.10 -2.41 12.24
N PRO A 96 -18.02 -1.83 11.46
CA PRO A 96 -18.82 -2.58 10.48
C PRO A 96 -18.05 -2.93 9.21
N THR A 97 -16.86 -2.38 8.99
CA THR A 97 -16.07 -2.60 7.77
C THR A 97 -14.99 -3.66 7.93
N ASN A 98 -14.73 -4.12 9.15
CA ASN A 98 -13.74 -5.15 9.45
C ASN A 98 -14.41 -6.47 9.84
N ASN A 99 -13.77 -7.57 9.47
CA ASN A 99 -14.11 -8.86 10.07
C ASN A 99 -13.60 -8.88 11.51
N TRP A 100 -14.41 -9.38 12.41
CA TRP A 100 -14.07 -9.42 13.83
C TRP A 100 -14.32 -10.82 14.41
N MET A 101 -13.50 -11.17 15.36
CA MET A 101 -13.69 -12.31 16.26
C MET A 101 -13.08 -11.93 17.61
N ALA A 102 -13.67 -12.41 18.70
CA ALA A 102 -13.14 -12.14 20.04
C ALA A 102 -11.68 -12.59 20.15
N PRO A 103 -10.79 -11.79 20.76
CA PRO A 103 -9.35 -12.08 20.80
C PRO A 103 -9.03 -13.47 21.36
N ASP A 104 -9.66 -13.90 22.44
CA ASP A 104 -9.39 -15.19 23.07
C ASP A 104 -9.81 -16.36 22.17
N GLU A 105 -10.94 -16.24 21.50
CA GLU A 105 -11.41 -17.24 20.51
C GLU A 105 -10.44 -17.35 19.34
N MET A 106 -10.03 -16.22 18.78
CA MET A 106 -9.08 -16.20 17.68
C MET A 106 -7.73 -16.77 18.09
N LYS A 107 -7.22 -16.42 19.27
CA LYS A 107 -5.97 -16.96 19.79
C LYS A 107 -6.02 -18.48 19.96
N SER A 108 -7.16 -19.03 20.40
CA SER A 108 -7.34 -20.47 20.51
C SER A 108 -7.26 -21.15 19.14
N ILE A 109 -7.94 -20.61 18.14
CA ILE A 109 -7.90 -21.14 16.76
C ILE A 109 -6.48 -21.06 16.21
N MET A 110 -5.84 -19.91 16.32
CA MET A 110 -4.51 -19.67 15.75
C MET A 110 -3.44 -20.52 16.44
N THR A 111 -3.52 -20.68 17.75
CA THR A 111 -2.59 -21.52 18.52
C THR A 111 -2.63 -22.96 18.02
N GLU A 112 -3.82 -23.53 17.78
CA GLU A 112 -3.95 -24.88 17.23
C GLU A 112 -3.42 -24.98 15.79
N LEU A 113 -3.64 -23.96 14.97
CA LEU A 113 -3.09 -23.91 13.61
C LEU A 113 -1.55 -23.83 13.61
N TYR A 114 -0.98 -23.04 14.50
CA TYR A 114 0.48 -22.90 14.60
C TYR A 114 1.16 -24.13 15.18
N ARG A 115 0.46 -24.95 15.98
CA ARG A 115 1.06 -26.11 16.65
C ARG A 115 1.70 -27.04 15.64
N GLY A 116 3.04 -27.17 15.71
CA GLY A 116 3.82 -27.99 14.80
C GLY A 116 3.88 -27.52 13.34
N SER A 117 3.42 -26.31 13.04
CA SER A 117 3.29 -25.82 11.66
C SER A 117 4.63 -25.60 10.94
N MET A 118 5.72 -25.45 11.67
CA MET A 118 7.07 -25.26 11.10
C MET A 118 7.91 -26.56 11.10
N ARG A 119 7.32 -27.70 11.44
CA ARG A 119 8.01 -28.99 11.42
C ARG A 119 8.63 -29.24 10.04
N GLY A 120 9.90 -29.61 10.01
CA GLY A 120 10.65 -29.82 8.77
C GLY A 120 11.13 -28.51 8.10
N ARG A 121 10.86 -27.37 8.72
CA ARG A 121 11.23 -26.04 8.19
C ARG A 121 12.11 -25.29 9.15
N THR A 122 12.71 -24.21 8.65
CA THR A 122 13.49 -23.25 9.44
C THR A 122 12.59 -22.09 9.87
N MET A 123 12.64 -21.70 11.14
CA MET A 123 12.09 -20.44 11.60
C MET A 123 13.12 -19.34 11.41
N TYR A 124 12.79 -18.37 10.59
CA TYR A 124 13.60 -17.16 10.40
C TYR A 124 13.08 -16.06 11.32
N VAL A 125 14.00 -15.42 12.03
CA VAL A 125 13.73 -14.26 12.88
C VAL A 125 14.20 -13.02 12.13
N ILE A 126 13.27 -12.18 11.70
CA ILE A 126 13.56 -10.99 10.89
C ILE A 126 13.37 -9.74 11.74
N PRO A 127 14.41 -9.19 12.36
CA PRO A 127 14.31 -7.86 12.95
C PRO A 127 14.23 -6.83 11.83
N PHE A 128 13.26 -5.91 11.91
CA PHE A 128 13.08 -4.90 10.88
C PHE A 128 12.66 -3.55 11.47
N CYS A 129 12.87 -2.50 10.69
CA CYS A 129 12.44 -1.15 11.01
C CYS A 129 11.65 -0.59 9.84
N MET A 130 10.45 -0.11 10.11
CA MET A 130 9.66 0.64 9.15
C MET A 130 10.01 2.13 9.31
N GLY A 131 10.45 2.74 8.21
CA GLY A 131 10.98 4.09 8.23
C GLY A 131 12.45 4.17 8.66
N PRO A 132 12.99 5.40 8.78
CA PRO A 132 14.39 5.60 9.15
C PRO A 132 14.71 5.09 10.55
N VAL A 133 15.82 4.38 10.67
CA VAL A 133 16.31 3.85 11.97
C VAL A 133 16.74 5.00 12.88
N GLU A 134 17.15 6.10 12.28
CA GLU A 134 17.63 7.31 12.96
C GLU A 134 16.51 8.22 13.48
N ALA A 135 15.25 7.84 13.28
CA ALA A 135 14.11 8.57 13.81
C ALA A 135 14.15 8.63 15.35
N GLU A 136 13.56 9.66 15.93
CA GLU A 136 13.48 9.82 17.39
C GLU A 136 12.81 8.61 18.05
N ASN A 137 11.74 8.11 17.42
CA ASN A 137 11.02 6.92 17.86
C ASN A 137 11.00 5.89 16.70
N PRO A 138 12.06 5.11 16.53
CA PRO A 138 12.11 4.13 15.43
C PRO A 138 11.00 3.09 15.58
N MET A 139 10.39 2.73 14.46
CA MET A 139 9.27 1.80 14.43
C MET A 139 9.76 0.38 14.16
N PHE A 140 10.20 -0.29 15.20
CA PHE A 140 10.71 -1.66 15.12
C PHE A 140 9.59 -2.70 15.04
N GLY A 141 9.88 -3.76 14.33
CA GLY A 141 9.11 -4.99 14.31
C GLY A 141 10.05 -6.19 14.27
N VAL A 142 9.52 -7.34 14.62
CA VAL A 142 10.20 -8.61 14.40
C VAL A 142 9.18 -9.57 13.78
N GLU A 143 9.49 -10.06 12.60
CA GLU A 143 8.69 -11.08 11.95
C GLU A 143 9.33 -12.45 12.14
N LEU A 144 8.54 -13.44 12.56
CA LEU A 144 8.92 -14.85 12.54
C LEU A 144 8.26 -15.47 11.32
N THR A 145 9.02 -16.22 10.52
CA THR A 145 8.49 -16.87 9.32
C THR A 145 9.24 -18.15 9.01
N ASP A 146 8.55 -19.10 8.38
CA ASP A 146 9.14 -20.32 7.84
C ASP A 146 9.32 -20.27 6.32
N SER A 147 9.28 -19.07 5.73
CA SER A 147 9.38 -18.85 4.29
C SER A 147 10.65 -18.07 3.91
N GLU A 148 11.53 -18.68 3.13
CA GLU A 148 12.70 -18.01 2.56
C GLU A 148 12.29 -16.90 1.58
N TYR A 149 11.20 -17.09 0.84
CA TYR A 149 10.62 -16.07 -0.04
C TYR A 149 10.28 -14.79 0.74
N VAL A 150 9.70 -14.95 1.93
CA VAL A 150 9.36 -13.83 2.80
C VAL A 150 10.61 -13.09 3.27
N VAL A 151 11.66 -13.81 3.68
CA VAL A 151 12.93 -13.18 4.08
C VAL A 151 13.52 -12.35 2.95
N VAL A 152 13.58 -12.93 1.75
CA VAL A 152 14.11 -12.27 0.55
C VAL A 152 13.30 -11.02 0.21
N SER A 153 11.99 -11.12 0.20
CA SER A 153 11.10 -9.99 -0.11
C SER A 153 11.13 -8.91 0.98
N MET A 154 11.19 -9.30 2.26
CA MET A 154 11.31 -8.34 3.37
C MET A 154 12.61 -7.53 3.30
N ARG A 155 13.70 -8.14 2.85
CA ARG A 155 14.97 -7.42 2.67
C ARG A 155 14.86 -6.29 1.64
N VAL A 156 14.04 -6.48 0.62
CA VAL A 156 13.75 -5.43 -0.37
C VAL A 156 12.81 -4.36 0.21
N MET A 157 11.78 -4.77 0.93
CA MET A 157 10.68 -3.89 1.34
C MET A 157 10.92 -3.12 2.63
N ALA A 158 11.83 -3.58 3.49
CA ALA A 158 12.08 -2.99 4.80
C ALA A 158 13.58 -2.97 5.12
N ARG A 159 13.95 -2.18 6.09
CA ARG A 159 15.30 -2.21 6.67
C ARG A 159 15.35 -3.36 7.65
N ILE A 160 16.21 -4.36 7.40
CA ILE A 160 16.23 -5.60 8.19
C ILE A 160 17.65 -5.95 8.66
N GLY A 161 17.72 -6.85 9.61
CA GLY A 161 18.93 -7.58 9.95
C GLY A 161 19.62 -7.14 11.23
N GLY A 162 20.92 -7.48 11.33
CA GLY A 162 21.72 -7.27 12.54
C GLY A 162 21.80 -5.82 12.99
N ARG A 163 21.86 -4.89 12.04
CA ARG A 163 21.85 -3.45 12.31
C ARG A 163 20.57 -3.01 13.05
N ILE A 164 19.46 -3.57 12.69
CA ILE A 164 18.18 -3.28 13.33
C ILE A 164 18.16 -3.86 14.74
N LEU A 165 18.61 -5.08 14.87
CA LEU A 165 18.69 -5.76 16.16
C LEU A 165 19.58 -4.99 17.14
N GLU A 166 20.71 -4.48 16.67
CA GLU A 166 21.61 -3.62 17.44
C GLU A 166 20.91 -2.33 17.87
N ALA A 167 20.18 -1.68 16.95
CA ALA A 167 19.43 -0.46 17.22
C ALA A 167 18.28 -0.67 18.23
N MET A 168 17.66 -1.85 18.24
CA MET A 168 16.63 -2.22 19.21
C MET A 168 17.20 -2.30 20.65
N GLY A 169 18.49 -2.61 20.79
CA GLY A 169 19.11 -2.73 22.10
C GLY A 169 18.52 -3.85 22.95
N THR A 170 18.40 -3.59 24.25
CA THR A 170 17.97 -4.60 25.23
C THR A 170 16.48 -4.51 25.60
N ASP A 171 15.80 -3.41 25.28
CA ASP A 171 14.48 -3.12 25.84
C ASP A 171 13.55 -2.26 24.96
N ARG A 172 14.00 -1.83 23.77
CA ARG A 172 13.14 -1.02 22.90
C ARG A 172 11.92 -1.82 22.42
N PRO A 173 10.73 -1.20 22.38
CA PRO A 173 9.52 -1.89 21.95
C PRO A 173 9.58 -2.27 20.47
N PHE A 174 8.94 -3.37 20.14
CA PHE A 174 8.78 -3.84 18.76
C PHE A 174 7.37 -4.43 18.58
N VAL A 175 6.89 -4.44 17.35
CA VAL A 175 5.66 -5.13 16.99
C VAL A 175 5.99 -6.59 16.68
N PRO A 176 5.47 -7.54 17.45
CA PRO A 176 5.64 -8.96 17.13
C PRO A 176 4.72 -9.35 15.99
N ALA A 177 5.30 -9.95 14.95
CA ALA A 177 4.61 -10.36 13.74
C ALA A 177 4.89 -11.83 13.47
N MET A 178 3.91 -12.70 13.78
CA MET A 178 4.03 -14.15 13.61
C MET A 178 3.48 -14.56 12.26
N HIS A 179 4.28 -15.28 11.48
CA HIS A 179 3.90 -15.83 10.19
C HIS A 179 4.29 -17.30 10.06
N SER A 180 3.39 -18.11 9.55
CA SER A 180 3.67 -19.49 9.11
C SER A 180 2.92 -19.81 7.83
N LEU A 181 3.58 -20.53 6.93
CA LEU A 181 2.96 -21.05 5.71
C LEU A 181 1.86 -22.09 6.00
N GLY A 182 1.90 -22.72 7.18
CA GLY A 182 0.97 -23.79 7.51
C GLY A 182 1.17 -25.04 6.65
N ALA A 183 2.41 -25.35 6.31
CA ALA A 183 2.78 -26.44 5.42
C ALA A 183 3.93 -27.26 5.99
N PRO A 184 3.75 -27.92 7.15
CA PRO A 184 4.80 -28.72 7.77
C PRO A 184 5.20 -29.88 6.89
N LEU A 185 6.46 -30.33 7.02
CA LEU A 185 7.00 -31.45 6.29
C LEU A 185 7.23 -32.62 7.23
N GLU A 186 6.78 -33.81 6.83
CA GLU A 186 7.14 -35.06 7.50
C GLU A 186 8.55 -35.49 7.12
N GLN A 187 9.16 -36.33 7.93
CA GLN A 187 10.51 -36.82 7.66
C GLN A 187 10.58 -37.48 6.29
N GLY A 188 11.51 -37.03 5.43
CA GLY A 188 11.68 -37.56 4.08
C GLY A 188 10.67 -37.06 3.06
N GLN A 189 9.73 -36.23 3.44
CA GLN A 189 8.76 -35.63 2.51
C GLN A 189 9.46 -34.58 1.64
N GLN A 190 9.24 -34.66 0.32
CA GLN A 190 9.72 -33.65 -0.60
C GLN A 190 8.83 -32.42 -0.57
N ASP A 191 9.44 -31.24 -0.50
CA ASP A 191 8.69 -29.97 -0.51
C ASP A 191 8.17 -29.63 -1.91
N VAL A 192 7.19 -28.72 -1.94
CA VAL A 192 6.63 -28.19 -3.18
C VAL A 192 7.24 -26.80 -3.46
N PRO A 193 7.23 -26.32 -4.72
CA PRO A 193 7.80 -25.02 -5.04
C PRO A 193 7.15 -23.82 -4.33
N TRP A 194 5.84 -23.88 -4.08
CA TRP A 194 5.12 -22.84 -3.34
C TRP A 194 4.29 -23.47 -2.23
N PRO A 195 4.86 -23.66 -1.05
CA PRO A 195 4.12 -24.20 0.08
C PRO A 195 3.20 -23.16 0.68
N CYS A 196 1.97 -23.54 0.95
CA CYS A 196 0.95 -22.72 1.61
C CYS A 196 -0.16 -23.64 2.16
N SER A 197 -1.10 -23.07 2.89
CA SER A 197 -2.30 -23.76 3.37
C SER A 197 -3.53 -23.23 2.64
N GLN A 198 -4.54 -24.09 2.47
CA GLN A 198 -5.87 -23.66 2.02
C GLN A 198 -6.59 -22.86 3.10
N THR A 199 -6.27 -23.09 4.38
CA THR A 199 -6.76 -22.31 5.51
C THR A 199 -5.88 -21.09 5.69
N LYS A 200 -6.48 -19.90 5.64
CA LYS A 200 -5.76 -18.64 5.76
C LYS A 200 -6.38 -17.77 6.83
N TYR A 201 -5.53 -17.15 7.66
CA TYR A 201 -5.92 -16.16 8.66
C TYR A 201 -4.87 -15.07 8.70
N ILE A 202 -5.31 -13.83 8.58
CA ILE A 202 -4.46 -12.64 8.75
C ILE A 202 -5.08 -11.81 9.88
N VAL A 203 -4.50 -11.88 11.06
CA VAL A 203 -5.11 -11.43 12.31
C VAL A 203 -4.30 -10.32 12.95
N HIS A 204 -5.01 -9.31 13.45
CA HIS A 204 -4.44 -8.16 14.14
C HIS A 204 -5.06 -8.05 15.53
N PHE A 205 -4.21 -7.81 16.53
CA PHE A 205 -4.61 -7.50 17.90
C PHE A 205 -4.17 -6.06 18.19
N PRO A 206 -5.05 -5.06 17.94
CA PRO A 206 -4.64 -3.65 17.97
C PRO A 206 -4.14 -3.18 19.34
N GLU A 207 -4.78 -3.62 20.44
CA GLU A 207 -4.42 -3.23 21.80
C GLU A 207 -3.04 -3.78 22.20
N GLU A 208 -2.71 -4.98 21.72
CA GLU A 208 -1.41 -5.63 21.96
C GLU A 208 -0.36 -5.20 20.93
N ARG A 209 -0.78 -4.54 19.84
CA ARG A 209 0.05 -4.18 18.69
C ARG A 209 0.78 -5.41 18.14
N ALA A 210 0.02 -6.47 17.86
CA ALA A 210 0.54 -7.77 17.40
C ALA A 210 -0.17 -8.24 16.14
N ILE A 211 0.56 -9.00 15.32
CA ILE A 211 0.09 -9.54 14.04
C ILE A 211 0.32 -11.04 14.02
N TRP A 212 -0.73 -11.82 13.67
CA TRP A 212 -0.66 -13.27 13.53
C TRP A 212 -1.18 -13.65 12.15
N SER A 213 -0.31 -14.14 11.28
CA SER A 213 -0.66 -14.58 9.92
C SER A 213 -0.36 -16.06 9.71
N TYR A 214 -1.27 -16.77 9.04
CA TYR A 214 -1.17 -18.20 8.80
C TYR A 214 -1.69 -18.55 7.41
N GLY A 215 -0.95 -19.38 6.70
CA GLY A 215 -1.42 -20.10 5.53
C GLY A 215 -1.13 -19.47 4.19
N SER A 216 -0.84 -18.17 4.13
CA SER A 216 -0.46 -17.47 2.89
C SER A 216 1.03 -17.13 2.89
N GLY A 217 1.69 -17.32 1.75
CA GLY A 217 3.10 -16.94 1.56
C GLY A 217 3.31 -15.72 0.68
N TYR A 218 2.23 -15.03 0.26
CA TYR A 218 2.30 -13.98 -0.74
C TYR A 218 1.72 -12.64 -0.28
N GLY A 219 2.39 -11.57 -0.71
CA GLY A 219 1.91 -10.19 -0.57
C GLY A 219 1.85 -9.70 0.87
N GLY A 220 0.91 -8.81 1.14
CA GLY A 220 0.71 -8.23 2.48
C GLY A 220 0.31 -9.24 3.55
N ASN A 221 -0.11 -10.45 3.15
CA ASN A 221 -0.44 -11.55 4.07
C ASN A 221 0.82 -12.15 4.73
N ALA A 222 1.97 -11.98 4.12
CA ALA A 222 3.24 -12.59 4.54
C ALA A 222 4.33 -11.55 4.80
N LEU A 223 4.34 -10.46 4.05
CA LEU A 223 5.22 -9.31 4.26
C LEU A 223 4.56 -8.40 5.32
N LEU A 224 4.69 -8.79 6.58
CA LEU A 224 3.86 -8.23 7.66
C LEU A 224 4.23 -6.80 8.04
N GLY A 225 5.38 -6.30 7.61
CA GLY A 225 5.75 -4.90 7.76
C GLY A 225 4.94 -3.96 6.87
N LYS A 226 4.40 -4.45 5.74
CA LYS A 226 3.73 -3.63 4.74
C LYS A 226 2.32 -3.19 5.18
N LYS A 227 1.31 -3.99 4.96
CA LYS A 227 -0.09 -3.61 5.23
C LYS A 227 -0.48 -3.85 6.69
N CYS A 228 -0.10 -4.97 7.24
CA CYS A 228 -0.45 -5.33 8.61
C CYS A 228 0.13 -4.35 9.63
N TYR A 229 1.44 -4.11 9.57
CA TYR A 229 2.10 -3.18 10.48
C TYR A 229 1.89 -1.73 10.07
N SER A 230 2.29 -1.36 8.83
CA SER A 230 2.38 0.05 8.42
C SER A 230 1.03 0.73 8.25
N LEU A 231 -0.05 -0.02 8.12
CA LEU A 231 -1.40 0.54 8.03
C LEU A 231 -2.32 0.06 9.14
N ARG A 232 -2.59 -1.24 9.26
CA ARG A 232 -3.60 -1.72 10.22
C ARG A 232 -3.19 -1.47 11.67
N ILE A 233 -2.03 -1.93 12.08
CA ILE A 233 -1.53 -1.66 13.44
C ILE A 233 -1.14 -0.19 13.60
N ALA A 234 -0.45 0.39 12.62
CA ALA A 234 -0.01 1.78 12.68
C ALA A 234 -1.17 2.77 12.70
N SER A 235 -2.30 2.50 12.03
CA SER A 235 -3.47 3.38 12.12
C SER A 235 -4.04 3.45 13.53
N ALA A 236 -4.08 2.33 14.25
CA ALA A 236 -4.50 2.29 15.65
C ALA A 236 -3.48 3.00 16.55
N MET A 237 -2.18 2.80 16.32
CA MET A 237 -1.12 3.52 17.03
C MET A 237 -1.23 5.03 16.80
N ALA A 238 -1.46 5.44 15.57
CA ALA A 238 -1.59 6.83 15.17
C ALA A 238 -2.78 7.52 15.85
N ARG A 239 -3.91 6.83 15.94
CA ARG A 239 -5.07 7.30 16.70
C ARG A 239 -4.67 7.59 18.15
N ASP A 240 -3.96 6.67 18.79
CA ASP A 240 -3.60 6.77 20.21
C ASP A 240 -2.54 7.84 20.46
N GLU A 241 -1.66 8.08 19.49
CA GLU A 241 -0.48 8.95 19.65
C GLU A 241 -0.62 10.32 18.94
N GLY A 242 -1.69 10.54 18.19
CA GLY A 242 -1.96 11.83 17.52
C GLY A 242 -1.21 12.05 16.21
N TRP A 243 -0.99 11.02 15.41
CA TRP A 243 -0.41 11.11 14.07
C TRP A 243 -1.27 10.36 13.05
N LEU A 244 -0.86 10.33 11.79
CA LEU A 244 -1.63 9.72 10.71
C LEU A 244 -0.80 8.65 9.99
N ALA A 245 -1.34 7.44 9.88
CA ALA A 245 -0.78 6.35 9.07
C ALA A 245 -1.73 6.13 7.88
N GLU A 246 -1.27 6.46 6.67
CA GLU A 246 -2.15 6.57 5.52
C GLU A 246 -1.64 5.80 4.31
N HIS A 247 -2.59 5.28 3.51
CA HIS A 247 -2.34 4.61 2.25
C HIS A 247 -2.14 5.66 1.16
N MET A 248 -0.98 6.32 1.19
CA MET A 248 -0.70 7.46 0.32
C MET A 248 0.69 7.40 -0.29
N LEU A 249 0.77 7.84 -1.55
CA LEU A 249 2.04 8.22 -2.17
C LEU A 249 2.53 9.55 -1.59
N ILE A 250 3.81 9.83 -1.75
CA ILE A 250 4.42 11.12 -1.40
C ILE A 250 5.26 11.60 -2.59
N LEU A 251 4.90 12.75 -3.13
CA LEU A 251 5.58 13.39 -4.26
C LEU A 251 6.32 14.65 -3.84
N LYS A 252 7.43 14.91 -4.52
CA LYS A 252 8.13 16.19 -4.52
C LYS A 252 7.94 16.86 -5.88
N LEU A 253 7.37 18.06 -5.88
CA LEU A 253 7.19 18.88 -7.07
C LEU A 253 8.13 20.08 -7.00
N THR A 254 8.86 20.35 -8.08
CA THR A 254 9.67 21.57 -8.22
C THR A 254 9.14 22.37 -9.40
N SER A 255 8.73 23.61 -9.12
CA SER A 255 8.21 24.51 -10.14
C SER A 255 9.34 25.09 -11.03
N PRO A 256 9.02 25.72 -12.17
CA PRO A 256 10.01 26.42 -12.99
C PRO A 256 10.77 27.53 -12.24
N GLN A 257 10.19 28.07 -11.16
CA GLN A 257 10.81 29.07 -10.29
C GLN A 257 11.66 28.44 -9.18
N GLN A 258 11.92 27.13 -9.25
CA GLN A 258 12.70 26.36 -8.28
C GLN A 258 12.09 26.31 -6.87
N LYS A 259 10.79 26.48 -6.74
CA LYS A 259 10.06 26.28 -5.50
C LYS A 259 9.63 24.81 -5.37
N THR A 260 9.76 24.27 -4.19
CA THR A 260 9.49 22.86 -3.89
C THR A 260 8.21 22.71 -3.07
N TYR A 261 7.39 21.74 -3.47
CA TYR A 261 6.15 21.36 -2.79
C TYR A 261 6.11 19.84 -2.61
N TYR A 262 5.58 19.39 -1.48
CA TYR A 262 5.36 17.95 -1.24
C TYR A 262 3.87 17.67 -1.17
N VAL A 263 3.45 16.65 -1.88
CA VAL A 263 2.04 16.27 -2.03
C VAL A 263 1.86 14.82 -1.63
N ALA A 264 0.88 14.54 -0.77
CA ALA A 264 0.45 13.18 -0.47
C ALA A 264 -0.81 12.85 -1.26
N GLY A 265 -0.98 11.59 -1.65
CA GLY A 265 -2.15 11.21 -2.44
C GLY A 265 -2.65 9.81 -2.14
N ALA A 266 -3.95 9.69 -1.88
CA ALA A 266 -4.63 8.44 -1.59
C ALA A 266 -5.50 8.01 -2.78
N PHE A 267 -5.22 6.81 -3.29
CA PHE A 267 -5.94 6.22 -4.43
C PHE A 267 -6.17 4.73 -4.16
N PRO A 268 -7.39 4.22 -4.37
CA PRO A 268 -7.64 2.78 -4.35
C PRO A 268 -6.83 2.02 -5.40
N SER A 269 -6.79 0.70 -5.30
CA SER A 269 -6.08 -0.16 -6.23
C SER A 269 -6.46 0.12 -7.68
N ALA A 270 -5.46 0.13 -8.59
CA ALA A 270 -5.61 0.37 -10.03
C ALA A 270 -6.20 1.75 -10.39
N CYS A 271 -6.05 2.74 -9.53
CA CYS A 271 -6.47 4.11 -9.79
C CYS A 271 -5.31 5.06 -10.13
N GLY A 272 -4.15 4.53 -10.48
CA GLY A 272 -3.02 5.31 -10.97
C GLY A 272 -2.07 5.84 -9.89
N LYS A 273 -2.11 5.30 -8.67
CA LYS A 273 -1.27 5.78 -7.56
C LYS A 273 0.22 5.65 -7.86
N THR A 274 0.68 4.46 -8.25
CA THR A 274 2.10 4.23 -8.57
C THR A 274 2.54 5.05 -9.78
N ASN A 275 1.69 5.17 -10.80
CA ASN A 275 1.99 5.98 -11.97
C ASN A 275 2.11 7.48 -11.62
N LEU A 276 1.29 7.96 -10.70
CA LEU A 276 1.40 9.34 -10.21
C LEU A 276 2.67 9.54 -9.38
N ALA A 277 3.00 8.56 -8.52
CA ALA A 277 4.19 8.61 -7.67
C ALA A 277 5.50 8.68 -8.47
N MET A 278 5.51 8.11 -9.67
CA MET A 278 6.67 8.06 -10.55
C MET A 278 6.48 8.89 -11.82
N LEU A 279 5.60 9.88 -11.79
CA LEU A 279 5.19 10.68 -12.91
C LEU A 279 6.38 11.34 -13.63
N GLU A 280 6.39 11.25 -14.95
CA GLU A 280 7.26 12.06 -15.81
C GLU A 280 6.44 13.23 -16.38
N PRO A 281 6.69 14.47 -15.93
CA PRO A 281 5.85 15.60 -16.33
C PRO A 281 6.05 15.94 -17.80
N THR A 282 4.97 16.36 -18.46
CA THR A 282 4.94 16.73 -19.87
C THR A 282 5.04 18.24 -20.08
N ILE A 283 4.90 19.06 -19.03
CA ILE A 283 4.96 20.52 -19.12
C ILE A 283 6.37 21.04 -18.80
N PRO A 284 6.84 22.04 -19.56
CA PRO A 284 8.22 22.52 -19.43
C PRO A 284 8.53 23.11 -18.05
N GLY A 285 9.73 22.80 -17.55
CA GLY A 285 10.28 23.40 -16.34
C GLY A 285 9.82 22.77 -15.03
N TRP A 286 8.83 21.89 -15.04
CA TRP A 286 8.36 21.16 -13.87
C TRP A 286 9.15 19.89 -13.67
N LYS A 287 9.51 19.61 -12.42
CA LYS A 287 10.23 18.41 -12.04
C LYS A 287 9.42 17.65 -10.98
N VAL A 288 9.32 16.33 -11.16
CA VAL A 288 8.68 15.42 -10.20
C VAL A 288 9.72 14.45 -9.69
N GLU A 289 9.79 14.32 -8.37
CA GLU A 289 10.58 13.28 -7.69
C GLU A 289 9.66 12.54 -6.71
N THR A 290 10.01 11.29 -6.39
CA THR A 290 9.22 10.47 -5.46
C THR A 290 9.89 10.38 -4.10
N ILE A 291 9.08 10.33 -3.04
CA ILE A 291 9.49 9.94 -1.68
C ILE A 291 9.00 8.52 -1.40
N GLY A 292 7.83 8.18 -1.90
CA GLY A 292 7.22 6.86 -1.75
C GLY A 292 5.96 6.71 -2.58
N ASP A 293 5.58 5.46 -2.87
CA ASP A 293 4.46 5.19 -3.77
C ASP A 293 3.19 4.69 -3.08
N ASP A 294 3.26 4.26 -1.82
CA ASP A 294 2.16 3.48 -1.24
C ASP A 294 1.75 3.88 0.17
N ILE A 295 2.68 4.18 1.07
CA ILE A 295 2.40 4.42 2.48
C ILE A 295 3.09 5.69 2.96
N ALA A 296 2.35 6.50 3.73
CA ALA A 296 2.85 7.71 4.36
C ALA A 296 2.51 7.72 5.85
N TRP A 297 3.52 7.97 6.68
CA TRP A 297 3.34 8.23 8.10
C TRP A 297 3.57 9.70 8.35
N MET A 298 2.56 10.38 8.88
CA MET A 298 2.55 11.84 8.98
C MET A 298 2.45 12.31 10.42
N ARG A 299 3.38 13.17 10.83
CA ARG A 299 3.45 13.76 12.16
C ARG A 299 3.64 15.27 12.06
N PHE A 300 3.12 16.01 13.03
CA PHE A 300 3.33 17.45 13.10
C PHE A 300 4.73 17.74 13.63
N GLY A 301 5.44 18.63 12.92
CA GLY A 301 6.72 19.14 13.35
C GLY A 301 6.57 20.31 14.32
N GLU A 302 7.72 20.78 14.86
CA GLU A 302 7.75 21.91 15.81
C GLU A 302 7.21 23.22 15.19
N ASP A 303 7.30 23.35 13.86
CA ASP A 303 6.76 24.50 13.12
C ASP A 303 5.24 24.43 12.90
N GLY A 304 4.58 23.37 13.36
CA GLY A 304 3.15 23.18 13.22
C GLY A 304 2.70 22.63 11.86
N ARG A 305 3.63 22.30 10.97
CA ARG A 305 3.34 21.69 9.67
C ARG A 305 3.31 20.18 9.78
N LEU A 306 2.58 19.53 8.87
CA LEU A 306 2.47 18.07 8.80
C LEU A 306 3.61 17.49 7.94
N TYR A 307 4.42 16.61 8.53
CA TYR A 307 5.57 15.98 7.88
C TYR A 307 5.31 14.51 7.61
N ALA A 308 5.62 14.06 6.40
CA ALA A 308 5.43 12.67 5.99
C ALA A 308 6.76 11.95 5.79
N VAL A 309 6.83 10.70 6.25
CA VAL A 309 7.90 9.75 5.93
C VAL A 309 7.32 8.57 5.18
N ASN A 310 8.12 7.99 4.30
CA ASN A 310 7.84 6.68 3.70
C ASN A 310 8.41 5.60 4.61
N PRO A 311 7.59 4.71 5.19
CA PRO A 311 8.10 3.65 6.05
C PRO A 311 8.78 2.52 5.28
N GLU A 312 8.52 2.37 3.99
CA GLU A 312 9.03 1.28 3.17
C GLU A 312 10.40 1.59 2.54
N TYR A 313 11.14 0.54 2.22
CA TYR A 313 12.46 0.63 1.59
C TYR A 313 12.44 0.13 0.14
N GLY A 314 11.35 -0.40 -0.29
CA GLY A 314 11.13 -0.97 -1.62
C GLY A 314 9.76 -0.61 -2.20
N LEU A 315 9.57 -1.04 -3.44
CA LEU A 315 8.34 -0.92 -4.19
C LEU A 315 7.75 -2.30 -4.41
N PHE A 316 6.46 -2.44 -4.12
CA PHE A 316 5.69 -3.68 -4.33
C PHE A 316 4.54 -3.36 -5.29
N GLY A 317 4.89 -3.15 -6.56
CA GLY A 317 3.98 -2.63 -7.55
C GLY A 317 3.15 -3.70 -8.24
N VAL A 318 1.93 -3.34 -8.64
CA VAL A 318 1.11 -4.14 -9.55
C VAL A 318 1.76 -4.09 -10.93
N ALA A 319 2.07 -5.26 -11.50
CA ALA A 319 2.79 -5.35 -12.76
C ALA A 319 1.92 -5.06 -14.00
N PRO A 320 0.74 -5.69 -14.20
CA PRO A 320 -0.06 -5.43 -15.38
C PRO A 320 -0.42 -3.96 -15.56
N GLY A 321 -0.28 -3.47 -16.79
CA GLY A 321 -0.49 -2.06 -17.12
C GLY A 321 0.75 -1.18 -16.96
N THR A 322 1.80 -1.66 -16.31
CA THR A 322 3.07 -0.94 -16.18
C THR A 322 3.91 -1.16 -17.43
N GLY A 323 4.27 -0.09 -18.12
CA GLY A 323 5.06 -0.16 -19.33
C GLY A 323 5.78 1.16 -19.59
N TRP A 324 6.56 1.21 -20.66
CA TRP A 324 7.33 2.41 -21.02
C TRP A 324 6.44 3.61 -21.35
N ASP A 325 5.23 3.37 -21.87
CA ASP A 325 4.28 4.43 -22.20
C ASP A 325 3.53 4.98 -20.98
N THR A 326 3.34 4.13 -19.96
CA THR A 326 2.53 4.48 -18.79
C THR A 326 3.37 4.89 -17.60
N ASN A 327 4.55 4.26 -17.41
CA ASN A 327 5.42 4.51 -16.25
C ASN A 327 6.88 4.16 -16.58
N PRO A 328 7.58 4.99 -17.35
CA PRO A 328 8.97 4.72 -17.72
C PRO A 328 9.91 4.65 -16.52
N ASN A 329 9.64 5.38 -15.45
CA ASN A 329 10.48 5.35 -14.26
C ASN A 329 10.40 4.02 -13.50
N ALA A 330 9.23 3.39 -13.45
CA ALA A 330 9.10 2.04 -12.92
C ALA A 330 9.88 1.03 -13.78
N MET A 331 9.78 1.13 -15.10
CA MET A 331 10.51 0.25 -16.01
C MET A 331 12.04 0.39 -15.85
N ARG A 332 12.54 1.62 -15.71
CA ARG A 332 13.96 1.88 -15.44
C ARG A 332 14.38 1.31 -14.08
N THR A 333 13.51 1.40 -13.08
CA THR A 333 13.78 0.87 -11.74
C THR A 333 13.96 -0.64 -11.76
N ILE A 334 13.03 -1.37 -12.37
CA ILE A 334 13.09 -2.84 -12.42
C ILE A 334 14.19 -3.37 -13.35
N ASP A 335 14.57 -2.62 -14.37
CA ASP A 335 15.65 -3.01 -15.30
C ASP A 335 17.02 -3.04 -14.59
N ASN A 336 17.18 -2.33 -13.49
CA ASN A 336 18.39 -2.41 -12.67
C ASN A 336 18.54 -3.74 -11.93
N GLY A 337 17.50 -4.57 -11.93
CA GLY A 337 17.56 -5.89 -11.31
C GLY A 337 17.30 -5.88 -9.80
N ASN A 338 17.92 -6.81 -9.08
CA ASN A 338 17.78 -6.99 -7.62
C ASN A 338 16.31 -7.15 -7.18
N SER A 339 15.51 -7.78 -8.03
CA SER A 339 14.03 -7.77 -7.92
C SER A 339 13.45 -9.18 -7.94
N VAL A 340 12.28 -9.30 -7.33
CA VAL A 340 11.47 -10.53 -7.36
C VAL A 340 10.15 -10.23 -8.07
N PHE A 341 9.84 -11.03 -9.08
CA PHE A 341 8.62 -10.91 -9.86
C PHE A 341 7.73 -12.11 -9.59
N THR A 342 6.55 -11.88 -9.04
CA THR A 342 5.62 -12.93 -8.64
C THR A 342 4.35 -12.88 -9.49
N ASN A 343 3.99 -14.02 -10.11
CA ASN A 343 2.78 -14.21 -10.89
C ASN A 343 2.71 -13.41 -12.20
N VAL A 344 3.83 -12.95 -12.68
CA VAL A 344 3.99 -12.44 -14.06
C VAL A 344 4.33 -13.60 -15.00
N ALA A 345 4.34 -13.36 -16.29
CA ALA A 345 4.80 -14.35 -17.27
C ALA A 345 6.33 -14.38 -17.37
N LEU A 346 6.86 -15.54 -17.73
CA LEU A 346 8.28 -15.76 -18.00
C LEU A 346 8.49 -15.91 -19.52
N THR A 347 9.42 -15.15 -20.07
CA THR A 347 9.80 -15.25 -21.49
C THR A 347 10.76 -16.41 -21.72
N ASP A 348 10.84 -16.88 -22.97
CA ASP A 348 11.73 -17.99 -23.34
C ASP A 348 13.22 -17.63 -23.23
N ASP A 349 13.54 -16.34 -23.28
CA ASP A 349 14.92 -15.83 -23.18
C ASP A 349 15.32 -15.40 -21.76
N GLY A 350 14.51 -15.72 -20.75
CA GLY A 350 14.84 -15.46 -19.36
C GLY A 350 14.55 -14.06 -18.87
N ASP A 351 13.48 -13.46 -19.34
CA ASP A 351 12.94 -12.19 -18.87
C ASP A 351 11.50 -12.35 -18.38
N VAL A 352 10.91 -11.29 -17.92
CA VAL A 352 9.51 -11.22 -17.48
C VAL A 352 8.68 -10.42 -18.49
N TRP A 353 7.41 -10.74 -18.54
CA TRP A 353 6.42 -10.00 -19.32
C TRP A 353 5.07 -10.02 -18.62
N TRP A 354 4.26 -8.99 -18.85
CA TRP A 354 2.88 -8.88 -18.37
C TRP A 354 2.06 -8.02 -19.31
N GLU A 355 0.76 -8.17 -19.25
CA GLU A 355 -0.19 -7.43 -20.06
C GLU A 355 -0.01 -5.91 -19.86
N GLY A 356 0.14 -5.19 -20.95
CA GLY A 356 0.40 -3.75 -20.94
C GLY A 356 1.86 -3.33 -20.91
N MET A 357 2.80 -4.29 -20.78
CA MET A 357 4.23 -3.97 -20.86
C MET A 357 4.61 -3.51 -22.27
N THR A 358 4.08 -4.18 -23.29
CA THR A 358 4.25 -3.86 -24.71
C THR A 358 2.91 -3.93 -25.42
N GLU A 359 2.78 -3.27 -26.56
CA GLU A 359 1.55 -3.32 -27.35
C GLU A 359 1.27 -4.73 -27.89
N GLU A 360 2.30 -5.36 -28.46
CA GLU A 360 2.21 -6.73 -28.97
C GLU A 360 2.84 -7.69 -27.94
N PRO A 361 2.13 -8.78 -27.57
CA PRO A 361 2.70 -9.78 -26.69
C PRO A 361 3.74 -10.64 -27.43
N PRO A 362 4.72 -11.25 -26.70
CA PRO A 362 5.59 -12.27 -27.28
C PRO A 362 4.79 -13.44 -27.85
N ALA A 363 5.35 -14.10 -28.86
CA ALA A 363 4.70 -15.23 -29.52
C ALA A 363 4.50 -16.44 -28.60
N HIS A 364 5.38 -16.61 -27.61
CA HIS A 364 5.30 -17.68 -26.60
C HIS A 364 5.80 -17.18 -25.25
N LEU A 365 5.08 -17.56 -24.19
CA LEU A 365 5.43 -17.30 -22.79
C LEU A 365 5.15 -18.53 -21.94
N THR A 366 5.77 -18.61 -20.78
CA THR A 366 5.28 -19.45 -19.69
C THR A 366 4.40 -18.57 -18.80
N SER A 367 3.14 -18.95 -18.64
CA SER A 367 2.18 -18.20 -17.82
C SER A 367 2.51 -18.30 -16.33
N TRP A 368 1.87 -17.44 -15.52
CA TRP A 368 1.99 -17.50 -14.07
C TRP A 368 1.51 -18.83 -13.47
N LYS A 369 0.68 -19.58 -14.20
CA LYS A 369 0.26 -20.95 -13.83
C LYS A 369 1.23 -22.02 -14.31
N LYS A 370 2.39 -21.64 -14.83
CA LYS A 370 3.44 -22.53 -15.36
C LYS A 370 2.99 -23.35 -16.57
N GLN A 371 2.11 -22.77 -17.38
CA GLN A 371 1.60 -23.38 -18.61
C GLN A 371 2.11 -22.64 -19.84
N ASP A 372 2.21 -23.34 -20.98
CA ASP A 372 2.48 -22.71 -22.25
C ASP A 372 1.40 -21.69 -22.58
N TRP A 373 1.83 -20.50 -22.98
CA TRP A 373 0.95 -19.40 -23.33
C TRP A 373 1.31 -18.80 -24.68
N THR A 374 0.29 -18.52 -25.50
CA THR A 374 0.41 -17.80 -26.74
C THR A 374 -0.65 -16.70 -26.79
N PRO A 375 -0.54 -15.72 -27.72
CA PRO A 375 -1.58 -14.70 -27.87
C PRO A 375 -2.99 -15.22 -28.12
N ASP A 376 -3.14 -16.47 -28.56
CA ASP A 376 -4.43 -17.13 -28.79
C ASP A 376 -5.00 -17.81 -27.53
N SER A 377 -4.26 -17.78 -26.42
CA SER A 377 -4.71 -18.36 -25.13
C SER A 377 -5.91 -17.60 -24.58
N ASP A 378 -6.83 -18.33 -23.95
CA ASP A 378 -8.08 -17.76 -23.40
C ASP A 378 -7.86 -16.91 -22.14
N GLU A 379 -6.80 -17.21 -21.37
CA GLU A 379 -6.48 -16.53 -20.12
C GLU A 379 -5.29 -15.58 -20.29
N PRO A 380 -5.19 -14.51 -19.47
CA PRO A 380 -3.99 -13.69 -19.44
C PRO A 380 -2.75 -14.49 -19.03
N SER A 381 -1.59 -14.06 -19.51
CA SER A 381 -0.30 -14.69 -19.16
C SER A 381 0.10 -14.44 -17.70
N SER A 382 -0.32 -13.31 -17.16
CA SER A 382 -0.01 -12.86 -15.79
C SER A 382 -1.27 -12.74 -14.96
N HIS A 383 -1.16 -12.93 -13.65
CA HIS A 383 -2.27 -12.66 -12.74
C HIS A 383 -2.56 -11.14 -12.71
N PRO A 384 -3.85 -10.71 -12.67
CA PRO A 384 -4.18 -9.27 -12.63
C PRO A 384 -3.56 -8.51 -11.46
N ASN A 385 -3.26 -9.19 -10.36
CA ASN A 385 -2.61 -8.64 -9.18
C ASN A 385 -1.17 -9.16 -8.99
N SER A 386 -0.51 -9.53 -10.09
CA SER A 386 0.91 -9.90 -10.08
C SER A 386 1.77 -8.70 -9.68
N ARG A 387 2.92 -8.98 -9.07
CA ARG A 387 3.73 -7.94 -8.44
C ARG A 387 5.19 -8.00 -8.87
N PHE A 388 5.80 -6.82 -8.96
CA PHE A 388 7.24 -6.67 -8.91
C PHE A 388 7.65 -6.12 -7.54
N CYS A 389 8.67 -6.73 -6.92
CA CYS A 389 9.25 -6.32 -5.65
C CYS A 389 10.67 -5.84 -5.93
N THR A 390 10.93 -4.53 -5.80
CA THR A 390 12.18 -3.92 -6.24
C THR A 390 12.66 -2.84 -5.27
N PRO A 391 13.99 -2.64 -5.10
CA PRO A 391 14.50 -1.58 -4.23
C PRO A 391 14.09 -0.19 -4.73
N ILE A 392 13.57 0.66 -3.82
CA ILE A 392 13.22 2.05 -4.17
C ILE A 392 14.45 2.87 -4.55
N THR A 393 15.61 2.52 -4.03
CA THR A 393 16.89 3.20 -4.31
C THR A 393 17.30 3.15 -5.78
N GLN A 394 16.71 2.24 -6.55
CA GLN A 394 16.94 2.12 -8.00
C GLN A 394 16.09 3.09 -8.82
N CYS A 395 15.11 3.75 -8.20
CA CYS A 395 14.23 4.68 -8.90
C CYS A 395 15.01 5.94 -9.29
N PRO A 396 15.06 6.29 -10.60
CA PRO A 396 15.87 7.42 -11.07
C PRO A 396 15.38 8.78 -10.59
N ILE A 397 14.13 8.86 -10.14
CA ILE A 397 13.53 10.11 -9.61
C ILE A 397 13.34 10.09 -8.10
N LEU A 398 14.03 9.21 -7.39
CA LEU A 398 13.97 9.19 -5.93
C LEU A 398 14.58 10.48 -5.36
N ALA A 399 13.81 11.20 -4.55
CA ALA A 399 14.30 12.42 -3.90
C ALA A 399 15.27 12.06 -2.76
N PRO A 400 16.34 12.85 -2.56
CA PRO A 400 17.28 12.61 -1.46
C PRO A 400 16.63 12.61 -0.08
N GLU A 401 15.56 13.40 0.08
CA GLU A 401 14.84 13.56 1.34
C GLU A 401 14.06 12.31 1.77
N TYR A 402 14.01 11.26 0.95
CA TYR A 402 13.29 10.03 1.33
C TYR A 402 13.84 9.37 2.60
N THR A 403 15.07 9.66 2.97
CA THR A 403 15.72 9.15 4.19
C THR A 403 15.69 10.13 5.36
N ASP A 404 15.13 11.33 5.20
CA ASP A 404 15.07 12.30 6.28
C ASP A 404 14.20 11.78 7.43
N PRO A 405 14.76 11.59 8.64
CA PRO A 405 13.99 11.05 9.76
C PRO A 405 12.80 11.92 10.18
N LYS A 406 12.85 13.21 9.89
CA LYS A 406 11.76 14.15 10.18
C LYS A 406 10.68 14.15 9.12
N GLY A 407 10.98 13.59 7.94
CA GLY A 407 10.09 13.59 6.80
C GLY A 407 10.07 14.91 6.03
N VAL A 408 9.09 15.03 5.15
CA VAL A 408 8.91 16.17 4.26
C VAL A 408 7.59 16.90 4.55
N PRO A 409 7.55 18.26 4.51
CA PRO A 409 6.34 19.01 4.86
C PRO A 409 5.30 18.93 3.74
N ILE A 410 4.15 18.38 4.04
CA ILE A 410 3.06 18.18 3.08
C ILE A 410 2.27 19.48 2.93
N SER A 411 2.15 19.96 1.69
CA SER A 411 1.40 21.17 1.33
C SER A 411 0.00 20.88 0.80
N ALA A 412 -0.21 19.70 0.18
CA ALA A 412 -1.49 19.29 -0.35
C ALA A 412 -1.70 17.78 -0.19
N ILE A 413 -2.96 17.38 0.00
CA ILE A 413 -3.39 15.98 0.03
C ILE A 413 -4.40 15.80 -1.09
N LEU A 414 -4.19 14.79 -1.93
CA LEU A 414 -5.10 14.41 -3.01
C LEU A 414 -5.86 13.14 -2.61
N PHE A 415 -7.18 13.16 -2.79
CA PHE A 415 -7.98 11.95 -2.80
C PHE A 415 -8.42 11.68 -4.23
N GLY A 416 -8.31 10.45 -4.70
CA GLY A 416 -8.72 10.11 -6.05
C GLY A 416 -9.24 8.70 -6.16
N GLY A 417 -10.20 8.50 -7.06
CA GLY A 417 -10.77 7.21 -7.38
C GLY A 417 -11.10 7.11 -8.86
N ARG A 418 -11.50 5.93 -9.29
CA ARG A 418 -11.91 5.67 -10.66
C ARG A 418 -13.42 5.86 -10.78
N ARG A 419 -13.86 6.97 -11.35
CA ARG A 419 -15.28 7.26 -11.61
C ARG A 419 -15.45 7.72 -13.05
N LYS A 420 -16.32 7.05 -13.80
CA LYS A 420 -16.63 7.45 -15.19
C LYS A 420 -17.52 8.68 -15.29
N THR A 421 -18.27 9.00 -14.22
CA THR A 421 -19.20 10.14 -14.15
C THR A 421 -19.08 10.87 -12.82
N THR A 422 -19.80 11.96 -12.66
CA THR A 422 -20.10 12.66 -11.39
C THR A 422 -18.90 13.42 -10.81
N ILE A 423 -17.76 12.78 -10.64
CA ILE A 423 -16.59 13.39 -9.99
C ILE A 423 -15.78 14.18 -11.02
N PRO A 424 -15.57 15.49 -10.81
CA PRO A 424 -14.75 16.31 -11.70
C PRO A 424 -13.28 15.87 -11.73
N LEU A 425 -12.57 16.29 -12.77
CA LEU A 425 -11.12 16.04 -12.92
C LEU A 425 -10.34 16.47 -11.67
N VAL A 426 -10.64 17.64 -11.13
CA VAL A 426 -10.04 18.15 -9.90
C VAL A 426 -10.99 19.09 -9.18
N THR A 427 -11.04 18.97 -7.85
CA THR A 427 -11.85 19.82 -6.96
C THR A 427 -11.03 20.14 -5.72
N GLU A 428 -10.99 21.40 -5.31
CA GLU A 428 -10.38 21.82 -4.05
C GLU A 428 -11.44 21.86 -2.95
N ALA A 429 -11.15 21.27 -1.80
CA ALA A 429 -12.00 21.34 -0.63
C ALA A 429 -12.06 22.80 -0.09
N ARG A 430 -13.21 23.18 0.45
CA ARG A 430 -13.39 24.51 1.06
C ARG A 430 -12.56 24.70 2.32
N ASP A 431 -12.37 23.62 3.09
CA ASP A 431 -11.61 23.61 4.33
C ASP A 431 -11.24 22.16 4.69
N TRP A 432 -10.62 21.98 5.85
CA TRP A 432 -10.20 20.65 6.32
C TRP A 432 -11.40 19.71 6.52
N ASN A 433 -12.45 20.15 7.17
CA ASN A 433 -13.62 19.31 7.43
C ASN A 433 -14.29 18.84 6.14
N HIS A 434 -14.40 19.71 5.15
CA HIS A 434 -14.90 19.34 3.82
C HIS A 434 -13.94 18.33 3.15
N GLY A 435 -12.64 18.54 3.30
CA GLY A 435 -11.63 17.59 2.82
C GLY A 435 -11.74 16.22 3.47
N VAL A 436 -12.00 16.16 4.77
CA VAL A 436 -12.25 14.90 5.49
C VAL A 436 -13.52 14.22 4.95
N PHE A 437 -14.58 15.01 4.68
CA PHE A 437 -15.78 14.49 4.05
C PHE A 437 -15.50 13.91 2.66
N MET A 438 -14.66 14.56 1.85
CA MET A 438 -14.23 14.02 0.55
C MET A 438 -13.54 12.67 0.71
N GLY A 439 -12.63 12.56 1.67
CA GLY A 439 -11.93 11.31 1.97
C GLY A 439 -12.88 10.22 2.47
N ALA A 440 -13.76 10.56 3.40
CA ALA A 440 -14.73 9.62 4.01
C ALA A 440 -15.74 9.07 2.99
N THR A 441 -16.05 9.83 1.96
CA THR A 441 -17.02 9.45 0.90
C THR A 441 -16.36 9.02 -0.39
N LEU A 442 -15.04 8.95 -0.43
CA LEU A 442 -14.31 8.54 -1.62
C LEU A 442 -14.91 7.27 -2.18
N SER A 443 -15.17 7.28 -3.48
CA SER A 443 -15.78 6.17 -4.19
C SER A 443 -14.98 5.81 -5.44
N SER A 444 -14.96 4.53 -5.76
CA SER A 444 -14.20 4.04 -6.91
C SER A 444 -14.89 2.82 -7.52
N GLU A 445 -14.82 2.71 -8.82
CA GLU A 445 -15.27 1.51 -9.54
C GLU A 445 -14.26 0.39 -9.31
N THR A 446 -14.77 -0.81 -9.03
CA THR A 446 -13.95 -2.00 -8.85
C THR A 446 -13.26 -2.40 -10.16
N THR A 447 -12.06 -2.96 -10.04
CA THR A 447 -11.23 -3.41 -11.17
C THR A 447 -10.91 -4.90 -11.05
N ALA A 448 -10.32 -5.48 -12.09
CA ALA A 448 -9.89 -6.89 -12.09
C ALA A 448 -8.81 -7.21 -11.03
N ALA A 449 -8.09 -6.21 -10.52
CA ALA A 449 -7.09 -6.39 -9.47
C ALA A 449 -7.69 -6.51 -8.07
N ALA A 450 -8.96 -6.12 -7.90
CA ALA A 450 -9.68 -6.18 -6.61
C ALA A 450 -10.66 -7.36 -6.59
N THR A 451 -11.11 -7.72 -5.39
CA THR A 451 -12.18 -8.71 -5.23
C THR A 451 -13.54 -8.10 -5.58
N GLY A 452 -14.43 -8.89 -6.18
CA GLY A 452 -15.79 -8.50 -6.55
C GLY A 452 -15.98 -8.28 -8.04
N ALA A 453 -17.19 -7.84 -8.43
CA ALA A 453 -17.53 -7.58 -9.82
C ALA A 453 -16.84 -6.30 -10.33
N VAL A 454 -16.33 -6.34 -11.56
CA VAL A 454 -15.67 -5.20 -12.20
C VAL A 454 -16.69 -4.09 -12.51
N GLY A 455 -16.31 -2.82 -12.32
CA GLY A 455 -17.11 -1.66 -12.67
C GLY A 455 -18.20 -1.26 -11.67
N VAL A 456 -18.26 -1.91 -10.52
CA VAL A 456 -19.19 -1.56 -9.45
C VAL A 456 -18.60 -0.44 -8.59
N VAL A 457 -19.35 0.63 -8.38
CA VAL A 457 -18.93 1.74 -7.50
C VAL A 457 -19.04 1.30 -6.05
N ARG A 458 -17.95 1.38 -5.30
CA ARG A 458 -17.93 1.15 -3.86
C ARG A 458 -17.28 2.31 -3.13
N ARG A 459 -17.69 2.51 -1.87
CA ARG A 459 -17.02 3.47 -0.99
C ARG A 459 -15.71 2.86 -0.49
N ASP A 460 -14.65 3.63 -0.61
CA ASP A 460 -13.31 3.25 -0.16
C ASP A 460 -12.68 4.45 0.55
N PRO A 461 -13.09 4.71 1.80
CA PRO A 461 -12.72 5.93 2.49
C PRO A 461 -11.20 6.09 2.58
N PHE A 462 -10.70 7.23 2.14
CA PHE A 462 -9.27 7.56 2.15
C PHE A 462 -8.39 6.53 1.42
N ALA A 463 -8.99 5.68 0.56
CA ALA A 463 -8.34 4.49 0.00
C ALA A 463 -7.81 3.54 1.09
N MET A 464 -8.42 3.53 2.26
CA MET A 464 -8.00 2.82 3.46
C MET A 464 -8.95 1.69 3.88
N LEU A 465 -10.03 1.43 3.15
CA LEU A 465 -11.06 0.50 3.63
C LEU A 465 -10.51 -0.84 4.14
N PRO A 466 -9.63 -1.54 3.41
CA PRO A 466 -9.05 -2.80 3.89
C PRO A 466 -7.97 -2.64 4.96
N PHE A 467 -7.57 -1.41 5.28
CA PHE A 467 -6.35 -1.12 6.03
C PHE A 467 -6.57 -0.31 7.30
N ILE A 468 -7.81 0.04 7.62
CA ILE A 468 -8.12 0.72 8.88
C ILE A 468 -8.18 -0.32 9.99
N GLY A 469 -7.27 -0.24 10.94
CA GLY A 469 -7.13 -1.21 12.03
C GLY A 469 -8.11 -1.03 13.19
N TYR A 470 -9.16 -0.22 13.01
CA TYR A 470 -10.19 0.04 14.01
C TYR A 470 -11.45 0.59 13.33
N ASN A 471 -12.45 1.01 14.12
CA ASN A 471 -13.70 1.52 13.58
C ASN A 471 -13.50 2.72 12.66
N ALA A 472 -13.97 2.61 11.41
CA ALA A 472 -13.77 3.66 10.41
C ALA A 472 -14.46 4.98 10.79
N GLY A 473 -15.56 4.94 11.54
CA GLY A 473 -16.19 6.15 12.09
C GLY A 473 -15.25 6.91 13.03
N ASP A 474 -14.57 6.18 13.90
CA ASP A 474 -13.55 6.75 14.78
C ASP A 474 -12.31 7.22 14.01
N TYR A 475 -11.98 6.57 12.91
CA TYR A 475 -10.93 7.00 12.00
C TYR A 475 -11.27 8.36 11.36
N PHE A 476 -12.49 8.56 10.91
CA PHE A 476 -12.94 9.87 10.42
C PHE A 476 -12.88 10.93 11.52
N ARG A 477 -13.27 10.56 12.73
CA ARG A 477 -13.17 11.43 13.92
C ARG A 477 -11.73 11.85 14.18
N HIS A 478 -10.80 10.93 14.07
CA HIS A 478 -9.37 11.21 14.26
C HIS A 478 -8.87 12.26 13.24
N TRP A 479 -9.30 12.17 11.98
CA TRP A 479 -9.00 13.18 10.97
C TRP A 479 -9.62 14.55 11.30
N VAL A 480 -10.87 14.58 11.74
CA VAL A 480 -11.55 15.81 12.16
C VAL A 480 -10.82 16.45 13.35
N GLU A 481 -10.53 15.66 14.37
CA GLU A 481 -9.83 16.14 15.58
C GLU A 481 -8.41 16.62 15.27
N THR A 482 -7.73 15.98 14.35
CA THR A 482 -6.40 16.42 13.87
C THR A 482 -6.47 17.85 13.32
N GLY A 483 -7.49 18.17 12.54
CA GLY A 483 -7.68 19.53 12.03
C GLY A 483 -7.98 20.55 13.12
N LYS A 484 -8.75 20.17 14.13
CA LYS A 484 -9.09 21.05 15.27
C LYS A 484 -7.89 21.34 16.18
N ALA A 485 -6.99 20.36 16.33
CA ALA A 485 -5.86 20.45 17.25
C ALA A 485 -4.71 21.31 16.72
N HIS A 486 -4.74 21.73 15.44
CA HIS A 486 -3.62 22.39 14.79
C HIS A 486 -4.06 23.66 14.08
N ASP A 487 -3.08 24.53 13.79
CA ASP A 487 -3.31 25.79 13.08
C ASP A 487 -3.79 25.51 11.64
N ALA A 488 -5.01 25.93 11.33
CA ALA A 488 -5.64 25.72 10.02
C ALA A 488 -4.81 26.29 8.85
N THR A 489 -4.04 27.37 9.08
CA THR A 489 -3.20 27.98 8.03
C THR A 489 -1.97 27.15 7.69
N LYS A 490 -1.60 26.18 8.54
CA LYS A 490 -0.45 25.31 8.36
C LYS A 490 -0.82 23.89 7.94
N LEU A 491 -2.12 23.56 7.96
CA LEU A 491 -2.60 22.27 7.48
C LEU A 491 -2.46 22.16 5.97
N PRO A 492 -2.20 20.96 5.43
CA PRO A 492 -2.27 20.75 3.99
C PRO A 492 -3.67 21.08 3.46
N ARG A 493 -3.74 21.62 2.25
CA ARG A 493 -5.01 21.80 1.54
C ARG A 493 -5.40 20.47 0.87
N ILE A 494 -6.69 20.18 0.81
CA ILE A 494 -7.20 18.90 0.34
C ILE A 494 -7.90 19.09 -1.02
N PHE A 495 -7.62 18.16 -1.93
CA PHE A 495 -8.16 18.13 -3.29
C PHE A 495 -8.71 16.75 -3.59
N TYR A 496 -9.72 16.70 -4.46
CA TYR A 496 -10.22 15.46 -5.02
C TYR A 496 -9.91 15.43 -6.51
N VAL A 497 -9.39 14.30 -7.02
CA VAL A 497 -9.03 14.14 -8.44
C VAL A 497 -9.69 12.90 -9.03
N ASN A 498 -9.97 12.95 -10.34
CA ASN A 498 -10.54 11.83 -11.08
C ASN A 498 -9.99 11.83 -12.51
N TRP A 499 -9.05 10.94 -12.80
CA TRP A 499 -8.43 10.81 -14.12
C TRP A 499 -9.32 10.05 -15.13
N PHE A 500 -10.42 9.43 -14.67
CA PHE A 500 -11.09 8.34 -15.38
C PHE A 500 -12.49 8.71 -15.90
N ARG A 501 -12.86 9.98 -15.85
CA ARG A 501 -14.14 10.44 -16.36
C ARG A 501 -14.25 10.19 -17.86
N ARG A 502 -15.43 9.73 -18.31
CA ARG A 502 -15.67 9.36 -19.69
C ARG A 502 -16.72 10.27 -20.34
N ASP A 503 -16.60 10.44 -21.66
CA ASP A 503 -17.62 11.07 -22.50
C ASP A 503 -18.77 10.10 -22.80
N GLU A 504 -19.76 10.57 -23.58
CA GLU A 504 -20.93 9.79 -23.96
C GLU A 504 -20.58 8.56 -24.81
N ASP A 505 -19.48 8.62 -25.56
CA ASP A 505 -19.00 7.54 -26.41
C ASP A 505 -18.10 6.54 -25.64
N GLY A 506 -17.87 6.78 -24.35
CA GLY A 506 -17.06 5.94 -23.49
C GLY A 506 -15.54 6.23 -23.55
N GLY A 507 -15.13 7.27 -24.26
CA GLY A 507 -13.74 7.74 -24.30
C GLY A 507 -13.35 8.53 -23.05
N PHE A 508 -12.07 8.49 -22.68
CA PHE A 508 -11.59 9.29 -21.54
C PHE A 508 -11.61 10.79 -21.87
N LEU A 509 -12.14 11.59 -20.97
CA LEU A 509 -12.13 13.06 -21.06
C LEU A 509 -10.76 13.66 -20.74
N TRP A 510 -9.90 12.92 -20.08
CA TRP A 510 -8.57 13.36 -19.70
C TRP A 510 -7.51 12.34 -20.14
N PRO A 511 -6.38 12.78 -20.72
CA PRO A 511 -5.37 11.84 -21.21
C PRO A 511 -4.67 11.02 -20.13
N GLY A 512 -4.56 11.55 -18.91
CA GLY A 512 -3.90 10.85 -17.82
C GLY A 512 -2.38 10.81 -17.92
N PHE A 513 -1.76 9.91 -17.15
CA PHE A 513 -0.31 9.68 -17.12
C PHE A 513 0.48 10.99 -16.91
N GLY A 514 1.48 11.26 -17.75
CA GLY A 514 2.30 12.48 -17.65
C GLY A 514 1.51 13.79 -17.67
N GLU A 515 0.33 13.80 -18.30
CA GLU A 515 -0.53 14.98 -18.36
C GLU A 515 -1.17 15.31 -17.01
N ASN A 516 -1.16 14.39 -16.05
CA ASN A 516 -1.59 14.68 -14.68
C ASN A 516 -0.71 15.75 -14.00
N SER A 517 0.49 15.99 -14.51
CA SER A 517 1.33 17.11 -14.08
C SER A 517 0.64 18.47 -14.24
N ARG A 518 -0.28 18.61 -15.19
CA ARG A 518 -1.07 19.83 -15.40
C ARG A 518 -2.04 20.09 -14.24
N VAL A 519 -2.63 19.03 -13.70
CA VAL A 519 -3.48 19.12 -12.51
C VAL A 519 -2.63 19.46 -11.29
N LEU A 520 -1.47 18.84 -11.14
CA LEU A 520 -0.53 19.16 -10.06
C LEU A 520 -0.06 20.63 -10.13
N LYS A 521 0.18 21.14 -11.33
CA LYS A 521 0.47 22.57 -11.55
C LYS A 521 -0.66 23.44 -11.03
N TRP A 522 -1.91 23.14 -11.35
CA TRP A 522 -3.07 23.90 -10.86
C TRP A 522 -3.16 23.83 -9.32
N VAL A 523 -2.91 22.66 -8.73
CA VAL A 523 -2.87 22.51 -7.27
C VAL A 523 -1.83 23.44 -6.65
N VAL A 524 -0.61 23.46 -7.19
CA VAL A 524 0.48 24.36 -6.72
C VAL A 524 0.07 25.83 -6.89
N GLU A 525 -0.49 26.19 -8.02
CA GLU A 525 -0.95 27.57 -8.27
C GLU A 525 -2.09 27.97 -7.33
N ARG A 526 -2.95 27.03 -6.91
CA ARG A 526 -3.92 27.27 -5.84
C ARG A 526 -3.26 27.53 -4.49
N LEU A 527 -2.23 26.75 -4.17
CA LEU A 527 -1.46 26.97 -2.93
C LEU A 527 -0.77 28.34 -2.91
N GLU A 528 -0.33 28.83 -4.06
CA GLU A 528 0.31 30.14 -4.21
C GLU A 528 -0.69 31.29 -4.35
N GLY A 529 -1.97 31.00 -4.55
CA GLY A 529 -3.00 32.02 -4.77
C GLY A 529 -2.97 32.64 -6.16
N THR A 530 -2.35 31.99 -7.15
CA THR A 530 -2.20 32.50 -8.52
C THR A 530 -3.19 31.90 -9.53
N ALA A 531 -3.85 30.80 -9.20
CA ALA A 531 -4.85 30.17 -10.07
C ALA A 531 -6.27 30.54 -9.65
N ALA A 532 -7.13 30.85 -10.65
CA ALA A 532 -8.54 31.12 -10.43
C ALA A 532 -9.34 29.82 -10.29
N ALA A 533 -10.38 29.86 -9.48
CA ALA A 533 -11.32 28.76 -9.29
C ALA A 533 -12.77 29.26 -9.27
N GLU A 534 -13.68 28.37 -9.66
CA GLU A 534 -15.11 28.58 -9.53
C GLU A 534 -15.65 27.77 -8.37
N GLU A 535 -16.53 28.38 -7.58
CA GLU A 535 -17.23 27.70 -6.51
C GLU A 535 -18.36 26.84 -7.09
N THR A 536 -18.42 25.58 -6.65
CA THR A 536 -19.49 24.62 -7.00
C THR A 536 -20.08 24.03 -5.71
N PRO A 537 -21.21 23.31 -5.79
CA PRO A 537 -21.74 22.61 -4.63
C PRO A 537 -20.77 21.62 -3.96
N VAL A 538 -19.77 21.11 -4.72
CA VAL A 538 -18.84 20.08 -4.24
C VAL A 538 -17.43 20.61 -3.96
N GLY A 539 -17.23 21.92 -4.04
CA GLY A 539 -15.94 22.58 -3.81
C GLY A 539 -15.54 23.46 -4.98
N HIS A 540 -14.26 23.85 -5.01
CA HIS A 540 -13.74 24.74 -6.04
C HIS A 540 -13.10 23.94 -7.19
N VAL A 541 -13.53 24.23 -8.41
CA VAL A 541 -12.96 23.65 -9.63
C VAL A 541 -12.19 24.73 -10.39
N PRO A 542 -11.25 24.35 -11.29
CA PRO A 542 -10.56 25.35 -12.12
C PRO A 542 -11.54 26.25 -12.88
N ALA A 543 -11.33 27.56 -12.78
CA ALA A 543 -12.07 28.52 -13.59
C ALA A 543 -11.67 28.35 -15.08
N PRO A 544 -12.54 28.76 -16.04
CA PRO A 544 -12.20 28.69 -17.45
C PRO A 544 -10.82 29.31 -17.74
N GLY A 545 -9.95 28.57 -18.42
CA GLY A 545 -8.60 29.01 -18.79
C GLY A 545 -7.54 28.89 -17.68
N SER A 546 -7.90 28.47 -16.45
CA SER A 546 -6.92 28.35 -15.35
C SER A 546 -6.17 27.01 -15.34
N LEU A 547 -6.73 25.95 -15.93
CA LEU A 547 -6.05 24.67 -16.08
C LEU A 547 -5.20 24.71 -17.36
N ASP A 548 -3.91 24.43 -17.23
CA ASP A 548 -2.99 24.41 -18.38
C ASP A 548 -3.24 23.18 -19.27
N VAL A 549 -3.88 23.37 -20.39
CA VAL A 549 -4.14 22.35 -21.42
C VAL A 549 -3.39 22.66 -22.73
N SER A 550 -2.39 23.55 -22.68
CA SER A 550 -1.62 23.95 -23.85
C SER A 550 -0.97 22.74 -24.54
N GLY A 551 -1.12 22.67 -25.86
CA GLY A 551 -0.55 21.59 -26.66
C GLY A 551 -1.30 20.25 -26.63
N LEU A 552 -2.39 20.13 -25.85
CA LEU A 552 -3.19 18.90 -25.81
C LEU A 552 -4.22 18.77 -26.93
N GLY A 553 -4.52 19.88 -27.61
CA GLY A 553 -5.59 19.90 -28.61
C GLY A 553 -7.00 19.75 -28.06
N MET A 554 -7.17 19.91 -26.74
CA MET A 554 -8.49 19.89 -26.10
C MET A 554 -9.24 21.19 -26.37
N THR A 555 -10.52 21.07 -26.75
CA THR A 555 -11.40 22.25 -26.89
C THR A 555 -11.82 22.75 -25.52
N GLU A 556 -12.29 24.02 -25.46
CA GLU A 556 -12.86 24.57 -24.22
C GLU A 556 -14.05 23.74 -23.71
N ASP A 557 -14.84 23.18 -24.61
CA ASP A 557 -15.97 22.32 -24.28
C ASP A 557 -15.53 21.01 -23.65
N GLN A 558 -14.47 20.38 -24.16
CA GLN A 558 -13.91 19.16 -23.59
C GLN A 558 -13.36 19.40 -22.19
N VAL A 559 -12.67 20.49 -21.97
CA VAL A 559 -12.16 20.88 -20.63
C VAL A 559 -13.34 21.11 -19.69
N ARG A 560 -14.38 21.81 -20.15
CA ARG A 560 -15.59 22.06 -19.34
C ARG A 560 -16.26 20.74 -18.96
N GLN A 561 -16.39 19.78 -19.89
CA GLN A 561 -16.97 18.46 -19.59
C GLN A 561 -16.18 17.71 -18.52
N ALA A 562 -14.84 17.78 -18.55
CA ALA A 562 -14.00 17.15 -17.55
C ALA A 562 -14.18 17.76 -16.14
N LEU A 563 -14.60 19.03 -16.05
CA LEU A 563 -14.73 19.80 -14.81
C LEU A 563 -16.19 20.02 -14.36
N THR A 564 -17.16 19.59 -15.14
CA THR A 564 -18.58 19.87 -14.85
C THR A 564 -19.04 19.16 -13.59
N VAL A 565 -19.76 19.92 -12.75
CA VAL A 565 -20.52 19.41 -11.61
C VAL A 565 -22.00 19.38 -12.00
N ASP A 566 -22.52 18.19 -12.23
CA ASP A 566 -23.93 17.96 -12.55
C ASP A 566 -24.72 17.78 -11.25
N LYS A 567 -25.58 18.75 -10.94
CA LYS A 567 -26.38 18.74 -9.71
C LYS A 567 -27.30 17.53 -9.59
N ASP A 568 -27.85 17.06 -10.71
CA ASP A 568 -28.76 15.90 -10.69
C ASP A 568 -28.01 14.61 -10.39
N GLU A 569 -26.83 14.41 -10.95
CA GLU A 569 -25.95 13.28 -10.59
C GLU A 569 -25.59 13.32 -9.11
N TRP A 570 -25.23 14.47 -8.58
CA TRP A 570 -24.89 14.62 -7.17
C TRP A 570 -26.09 14.42 -6.23
N ARG A 571 -27.29 14.82 -6.65
CA ARG A 571 -28.52 14.51 -5.90
C ARG A 571 -28.75 13.00 -5.80
N GLN A 572 -28.30 12.22 -6.79
CA GLN A 572 -28.34 10.76 -6.75
C GLN A 572 -27.25 10.16 -5.85
N GLU A 573 -26.11 10.83 -5.70
CA GLU A 573 -25.05 10.41 -4.77
C GLU A 573 -25.46 10.57 -3.29
N VAL A 574 -26.26 11.59 -2.97
CA VAL A 574 -26.64 11.91 -1.58
C VAL A 574 -27.26 10.73 -0.84
N PRO A 575 -28.25 9.99 -1.39
CA PRO A 575 -28.78 8.81 -0.70
C PRO A 575 -27.76 7.73 -0.46
N GLN A 576 -26.80 7.55 -1.37
CA GLN A 576 -25.74 6.57 -1.24
C GLN A 576 -24.76 6.95 -0.11
N ILE A 577 -24.43 8.24 0.00
CA ILE A 577 -23.61 8.77 1.11
C ILE A 577 -24.35 8.60 2.44
N THR A 578 -25.65 8.89 2.48
CA THR A 578 -26.48 8.71 3.68
C THR A 578 -26.45 7.26 4.14
N GLU A 579 -26.68 6.31 3.24
CA GLU A 579 -26.61 4.88 3.54
C GLU A 579 -25.24 4.46 4.06
N TRP A 580 -24.18 4.98 3.45
CA TRP A 580 -22.81 4.73 3.87
C TRP A 580 -22.58 5.23 5.30
N PHE A 581 -22.96 6.45 5.62
CA PHE A 581 -22.78 7.05 6.94
C PHE A 581 -23.61 6.37 8.02
N GLU A 582 -24.80 5.90 7.70
CA GLU A 582 -25.68 5.17 8.64
C GLU A 582 -25.03 3.89 9.18
N LYS A 583 -24.12 3.27 8.41
CA LYS A 583 -23.41 2.06 8.85
C LYS A 583 -22.59 2.25 10.12
N PHE A 584 -22.16 3.47 10.40
CA PHE A 584 -21.27 3.77 11.53
C PHE A 584 -22.05 4.18 12.79
N GLY A 585 -23.35 4.40 12.70
CA GLY A 585 -24.17 4.78 13.84
C GLY A 585 -23.62 6.01 14.57
N ASP A 586 -23.55 5.92 15.89
CA ASP A 586 -23.04 6.99 16.76
C ASP A 586 -21.50 7.14 16.74
N LYS A 587 -20.78 6.23 16.10
CA LYS A 587 -19.33 6.33 15.89
C LYS A 587 -18.97 7.36 14.81
N LEU A 588 -19.89 7.67 13.91
CA LEU A 588 -19.63 8.71 12.90
C LEU A 588 -19.59 10.09 13.58
N PRO A 589 -18.53 10.90 13.36
CA PRO A 589 -18.52 12.26 13.90
C PRO A 589 -19.63 13.10 13.27
N SER A 590 -20.30 13.94 14.09
CA SER A 590 -21.38 14.83 13.62
C SER A 590 -20.96 15.74 12.48
N THR A 591 -19.68 16.09 12.42
CA THR A 591 -19.09 16.89 11.33
C THR A 591 -19.37 16.30 9.94
N MET A 592 -19.40 14.96 9.82
CA MET A 592 -19.69 14.30 8.55
C MET A 592 -21.15 14.50 8.13
N TRP A 593 -22.08 14.42 9.08
CA TRP A 593 -23.49 14.76 8.82
C TRP A 593 -23.66 16.24 8.48
N ASP A 594 -22.95 17.14 9.16
CA ASP A 594 -22.98 18.58 8.89
C ASP A 594 -22.51 18.87 7.46
N GLU A 595 -21.43 18.24 7.02
CA GLU A 595 -20.94 18.40 5.64
C GLU A 595 -21.93 17.86 4.60
N LEU A 596 -22.61 16.76 4.90
CA LEU A 596 -23.66 16.23 4.03
C LEU A 596 -24.84 17.23 3.91
N GLU A 597 -25.25 17.85 5.01
CA GLU A 597 -26.31 18.87 5.00
C GLU A 597 -25.88 20.12 4.21
N ILE A 598 -24.62 20.52 4.30
CA ILE A 598 -24.08 21.60 3.47
C ILE A 598 -24.16 21.23 1.99
N LEU A 599 -23.79 20.01 1.62
CA LEU A 599 -23.89 19.52 0.24
C LEU A 599 -25.34 19.57 -0.25
N LYS A 600 -26.29 19.02 0.53
CA LYS A 600 -27.72 19.05 0.19
C LYS A 600 -28.22 20.48 -0.04
N SER A 601 -27.86 21.40 0.84
CA SER A 601 -28.26 22.80 0.74
C SER A 601 -27.70 23.47 -0.52
N ARG A 602 -26.48 23.14 -0.91
CA ARG A 602 -25.84 23.67 -2.11
C ARG A 602 -26.38 23.07 -3.41
N LEU A 603 -26.98 21.88 -3.33
CA LEU A 603 -27.64 21.21 -4.47
C LEU A 603 -29.10 21.65 -4.67
N ALA A 604 -29.67 22.31 -3.71
CA ALA A 604 -31.07 22.76 -3.76
C ALA A 604 -31.36 23.78 -4.87
#